data_52cc760e7b40d1d7363d352d414d5820
#
_entry.id   52cc760e7b40d1d7363d352d414d5820
#
_cell.length_a   1.000
_cell.length_b   1.000
_cell.length_c   1.000
_cell.angle_alpha   90.00
_cell.angle_beta   90.00
_cell.angle_gamma   90.00
#
_symmetry.space_group_name_H-M   'P 1'
#
loop_
_entity.id
_entity.type
_entity.pdbx_description
1 polymer ?
#
loop_
_entity_poly.entity_id
_entity_poly.type
_entity_poly.pdbx_seq_one_letter_code
_entity_poly.pdbx_strand_id
1 'polypeptide(L)' 'MYIPIITILWALGDTSAWINFPMVNFPFSSQEKCYEYVAHARKTITQDPMYLNGYSTCVYIGSPTGENT' A
#
# COMPACT_ATOMS: atom_id res chain seq x y z
N MET A 1 -7.14 4.52 -12.83
CA MET A 1 -7.02 3.48 -11.82
C MET A 1 -6.00 3.84 -10.79
N TYR A 2 -6.25 3.41 -9.56
CA TYR A 2 -5.35 3.71 -8.45
C TYR A 2 -4.87 2.41 -7.84
N ILE A 3 -3.57 2.32 -7.58
CA ILE A 3 -2.96 1.15 -6.97
C ILE A 3 -2.51 1.53 -5.57
N PRO A 4 -2.95 0.82 -4.55
CA PRO A 4 -2.48 1.09 -3.19
C PRO A 4 -1.08 0.54 -3.01
N ILE A 5 -0.23 1.33 -2.36
CA ILE A 5 1.12 0.90 -2.02
C ILE A 5 1.31 1.12 -0.53
N ILE A 6 1.64 0.06 0.17
CA ILE A 6 1.87 0.10 1.61
C ILE A 6 3.33 -0.15 1.86
N THR A 7 3.98 0.76 2.57
CA THR A 7 5.40 0.66 2.87
C THR A 7 5.55 0.55 4.39
N ILE A 8 6.26 -0.47 4.83
CA ILE A 8 6.32 -0.81 6.25
C ILE A 8 7.76 -1.01 6.67
N LEU A 9 8.09 -0.48 7.84
CA LEU A 9 9.37 -0.74 8.47
C LEU A 9 9.17 -1.90 9.44
N TRP A 10 9.76 -3.03 9.12
CA TRP A 10 9.64 -4.25 9.92
C TRP A 10 10.85 -4.47 10.79
N ALA A 11 10.61 -4.99 11.96
CA ALA A 11 11.69 -5.46 12.83
C ALA A 11 12.13 -6.83 12.36
N LEU A 12 13.44 -6.99 12.16
CA LEU A 12 14.02 -8.25 11.70
C LEU A 12 15.11 -8.66 12.69
N GLY A 13 14.68 -9.05 13.90
CA GLY A 13 15.63 -9.34 14.95
C GLY A 13 16.25 -8.07 15.49
N ASP A 14 17.57 -7.95 15.40
CA ASP A 14 18.25 -6.75 15.86
C ASP A 14 18.46 -5.72 14.77
N THR A 15 17.80 -5.88 13.63
CA THR A 15 17.85 -4.91 12.55
C THR A 15 16.43 -4.64 12.06
N SER A 16 16.28 -3.77 11.08
CA SER A 16 14.98 -3.47 10.51
C SER A 16 15.14 -3.16 9.03
N ALA A 17 14.05 -3.24 8.31
CA ALA A 17 14.07 -2.97 6.87
C ALA A 17 12.74 -2.38 6.42
N TRP A 18 12.78 -1.49 5.45
CA TRP A 18 11.60 -0.98 4.78
C TRP A 18 11.22 -1.93 3.66
N ILE A 19 9.96 -2.31 3.61
CA ILE A 19 9.44 -3.22 2.61
C ILE A 19 8.22 -2.59 1.96
N ASN A 20 8.19 -2.58 0.64
CA ASN A 20 7.07 -2.04 -0.14
C ASN A 20 6.15 -3.16 -0.57
N PHE A 21 4.85 -2.92 -0.46
CA PHE A 21 3.83 -3.87 -0.88
C PHE A 21 2.90 -3.18 -1.88
N PRO A 22 3.27 -3.15 -3.16
CA PRO A 22 2.36 -2.61 -4.17
C PRO A 22 1.25 -3.61 -4.45
N MET A 23 0.01 -3.18 -4.26
CA MET A 23 -1.14 -4.07 -4.41
C MET A 23 -1.64 -4.03 -5.85
N VAL A 24 -0.81 -4.52 -6.76
CA VAL A 24 -1.12 -4.41 -8.19
C VAL A 24 -2.32 -5.26 -8.61
N ASN A 25 -2.70 -6.23 -7.78
CA ASN A 25 -3.86 -7.07 -8.07
C ASN A 25 -5.17 -6.48 -7.56
N PHE A 26 -5.12 -5.32 -6.93
CA PHE A 26 -6.31 -4.68 -6.36
C PHE A 26 -6.40 -3.23 -6.82
N PRO A 27 -6.58 -3.01 -8.14
CA PRO A 27 -6.72 -1.64 -8.62
C PRO A 27 -8.10 -1.10 -8.30
N PHE A 28 -8.15 0.18 -7.96
CA PHE A 28 -9.41 0.85 -7.64
C PHE A 28 -9.66 1.94 -8.68
N SER A 29 -10.92 2.08 -9.06
CA SER A 29 -11.29 3.11 -10.02
C SER A 29 -11.40 4.48 -9.37
N SER A 30 -11.47 4.54 -8.06
CA SER A 30 -11.67 5.78 -7.33
C SER A 30 -10.55 5.94 -6.31
N GLN A 31 -10.04 7.17 -6.20
CA GLN A 31 -9.02 7.48 -5.20
C GLN A 31 -9.56 7.27 -3.80
N GLU A 32 -10.81 7.64 -3.59
CA GLU A 32 -11.44 7.50 -2.30
C GLU A 32 -11.49 6.05 -1.85
N LYS A 33 -11.88 5.16 -2.76
CA LYS A 33 -11.93 3.74 -2.44
C LYS A 33 -10.55 3.17 -2.16
N CYS A 34 -9.55 3.63 -2.89
CA CYS A 34 -8.18 3.20 -2.67
C CYS A 34 -7.71 3.58 -1.27
N TYR A 35 -7.98 4.82 -0.85
CA TYR A 35 -7.56 5.26 0.48
C TYR A 35 -8.35 4.58 1.58
N GLU A 36 -9.60 4.22 1.35
CA GLU A 36 -10.36 3.42 2.30
C GLU A 36 -9.70 2.07 2.50
N TYR A 37 -9.27 1.46 1.41
CA TYR A 37 -8.62 0.16 1.49
C TYR A 37 -7.33 0.23 2.30
N VAL A 38 -6.48 1.22 2.03
CA VAL A 38 -5.22 1.30 2.75
C VAL A 38 -5.44 1.65 4.22
N ALA A 39 -6.47 2.40 4.55
CA ALA A 39 -6.78 2.70 5.94
C ALA A 39 -7.16 1.42 6.69
N HIS A 40 -7.94 0.55 6.05
CA HIS A 40 -8.30 -0.73 6.62
C HIS A 40 -7.08 -1.64 6.80
N ALA A 41 -6.26 -1.71 5.77
CA ALA A 41 -5.08 -2.56 5.81
C ALA A 41 -4.12 -2.12 6.91
N ARG A 42 -3.98 -0.82 7.09
CA ARG A 42 -3.07 -0.31 8.12
C ARG A 42 -3.53 -0.66 9.52
N LYS A 43 -4.84 -0.68 9.75
CA LYS A 43 -5.36 -1.07 11.04
C LYS A 43 -4.89 -2.46 11.44
N THR A 44 -4.91 -3.39 10.48
CA THR A 44 -4.49 -4.76 10.74
C THR A 44 -2.98 -4.84 10.88
N ILE A 45 -2.25 -4.15 10.01
CA ILE A 45 -0.81 -4.25 9.98
C ILE A 45 -0.18 -3.67 11.25
N THR A 46 -0.73 -2.58 11.77
CA THR A 46 -0.16 -1.95 12.96
C THR A 46 -0.35 -2.78 14.21
N GLN A 47 -1.14 -3.84 14.15
CA GLN A 47 -1.28 -4.75 15.28
C GLN A 47 -0.20 -5.82 15.32
N ASP A 48 0.60 -5.93 14.28
CA ASP A 48 1.68 -6.91 14.22
C ASP A 48 2.81 -6.45 15.13
N PRO A 49 3.32 -7.32 16.01
CA PRO A 49 4.41 -6.92 16.92
C PRO A 49 5.71 -6.59 16.21
N MET A 50 5.88 -7.01 14.97
CA MET A 50 7.07 -6.67 14.19
C MET A 50 6.96 -5.33 13.49
N TYR A 51 5.80 -4.69 13.54
CA TYR A 51 5.59 -3.40 12.90
C TYR A 51 6.26 -2.29 13.71
N LEU A 52 7.12 -1.52 13.05
CA LEU A 52 7.79 -0.40 13.69
C LEU A 52 7.23 0.93 13.20
N ASN A 53 7.04 1.06 11.90
CA ASN A 53 6.54 2.29 11.32
C ASN A 53 6.03 1.97 9.91
N GLY A 54 5.35 2.91 9.30
CA GLY A 54 4.88 2.68 7.95
C GLY A 54 4.06 3.81 7.41
N TYR A 55 3.84 3.78 6.11
CA TYR A 55 2.95 4.73 5.45
C TYR A 55 2.34 4.04 4.23
N SER A 56 1.31 4.66 3.69
CA SER A 56 0.64 4.12 2.52
C SER A 56 0.25 5.26 1.61
N THR A 57 0.10 4.94 0.35
CA THR A 57 -0.32 5.91 -0.64
C THR A 57 -1.09 5.20 -1.74
N CYS A 58 -1.77 5.97 -2.56
CA CYS A 58 -2.46 5.46 -3.73
C CYS A 58 -1.88 6.16 -4.94
N VAL A 59 -1.36 5.37 -5.86
CA VAL A 59 -0.71 5.90 -7.05
C VAL A 59 -1.64 5.74 -8.24
N TYR A 60 -1.83 6.82 -8.99
CA TYR A 60 -2.65 6.76 -10.17
C TYR A 60 -1.84 6.15 -11.31
N ILE A 61 -2.43 5.17 -11.97
CA ILE A 61 -1.86 4.61 -13.19
C ILE A 61 -2.90 4.75 -14.29
N GLY A 62 -2.43 4.88 -15.49
CA GLY A 62 -3.33 4.96 -16.62
C GLY A 62 -4.01 3.65 -16.88
N SER A 63 -4.80 3.64 -17.95
CA SER A 63 -5.46 2.43 -18.37
C SER A 63 -4.43 1.36 -18.72
N PRO A 64 -4.69 0.11 -18.38
CA PRO A 64 -3.75 -0.95 -18.75
C PRO A 64 -3.52 -1.07 -20.24
N THR A 65 -4.46 -0.60 -21.06
CA THR A 65 -4.25 -0.63 -22.48
C THR A 65 -3.36 0.51 -22.94
N GLY A 66 -3.17 1.50 -22.09
CA GLY A 66 -2.25 2.58 -22.40
C GLY A 66 -2.78 3.61 -23.34
N GLU A 67 -4.00 3.50 -23.75
CA GLU A 67 -4.47 4.40 -24.75
C GLU A 67 -4.95 5.68 -24.20
N ASN A 68 -5.08 5.80 -22.96
CA ASN A 68 -5.43 7.05 -22.41
C ASN A 68 -4.28 7.99 -22.39
N THR A 69 -3.30 7.53 -22.88
CA THR A 69 -2.14 8.33 -22.97
C THR A 69 -2.36 9.58 -23.72
#